data_4f095628949da5e9ff4f7320f09257fd
#
_entry.id   4f095628949da5e9ff4f7320f09257fd
#
_cell.length_a   1.000
_cell.length_b   1.000
_cell.length_c   1.000
_cell.angle_alpha   90.00
_cell.angle_beta   90.00
_cell.angle_gamma   90.00
#
_symmetry.space_group_name_H-M   'P 1'
#
loop_
_entity.id
_entity.type
_entity.pdbx_description
1 polymer ?
#
loop_
_entity_poly.entity_id
_entity_poly.type
_entity_poly.pdbx_seq_one_letter_code
_entity_poly.pdbx_strand_id
1 'polypeptide(L)'
;VSGPDDIDRPTGLQRVFGSRLWRDLLIVAVIVAPLSLVYLLPTDTSLAEVQRRGVLTACVPTSYPPLVMEGNDPGFDIRMLEEIARRLGVALQLNVNPAIGQDFNPRNWRVNRAQCEILGGGVVVSAQTRSFLETISTDVQTGWALVSRNGPDLPRSARVGIFPGTGGLDRVALSALMRQNGIAVSLLPSAAALEAAIASGAVDAGITESLGARGIARTHPDWTVAWLPAPSARYALGYGLWKGDLMLKRRLAAILGDLEREGFVSDLETQYGILPIETAAALGGEAKAP
;
A
#
# COMPACT_ATOMS: atom_id res chain seq x y z
N VAL A 1 -57.03 25.18 70.99
CA VAL A 1 -55.90 26.04 70.86
C VAL A 1 -55.15 25.60 69.62
N SER A 2 -55.06 26.51 68.71
CA SER A 2 -54.57 26.48 67.34
C SER A 2 -53.12 26.04 67.20
N GLY A 3 -52.81 25.27 66.15
CA GLY A 3 -51.47 25.11 65.58
C GLY A 3 -51.56 25.38 64.09
N PRO A 4 -50.65 26.18 63.52
CA PRO A 4 -50.76 26.59 62.13
C PRO A 4 -50.17 25.61 61.18
N ASP A 5 -50.82 25.47 60.04
CA ASP A 5 -50.38 24.79 58.83
C ASP A 5 -49.09 25.44 58.31
N ASP A 6 -48.06 24.64 58.27
CA ASP A 6 -46.82 24.98 57.56
C ASP A 6 -46.95 24.46 56.12
N ILE A 7 -47.28 25.39 55.21
CA ILE A 7 -47.43 25.14 53.78
C ILE A 7 -46.02 25.15 53.23
N ASP A 8 -45.51 23.97 52.91
CA ASP A 8 -44.28 23.71 52.19
C ASP A 8 -44.34 24.46 50.82
N ARG A 9 -43.77 25.65 50.77
CA ARG A 9 -43.59 26.39 49.52
C ARG A 9 -42.43 25.77 48.72
N PRO A 10 -42.66 25.20 47.54
CA PRO A 10 -41.58 24.68 46.75
C PRO A 10 -40.58 25.79 46.42
N THR A 11 -39.33 25.57 46.78
CA THR A 11 -38.21 26.44 46.50
C THR A 11 -38.12 26.72 45.00
N GLY A 12 -37.83 27.98 44.61
CA GLY A 12 -37.87 28.46 43.22
C GLY A 12 -37.06 27.65 42.21
N LEU A 13 -36.11 26.85 42.66
CA LEU A 13 -35.33 25.89 41.82
C LEU A 13 -36.20 24.72 41.30
N GLN A 14 -37.18 24.20 42.05
CA GLN A 14 -38.07 23.11 41.59
C GLN A 14 -39.02 23.57 40.47
N ARG A 15 -39.41 24.84 40.43
CA ARG A 15 -40.28 25.38 39.36
C ARG A 15 -39.57 25.59 38.03
N VAL A 16 -38.25 25.83 38.04
CA VAL A 16 -37.44 26.05 36.83
C VAL A 16 -37.21 24.73 36.08
N PHE A 17 -37.02 23.62 36.82
CA PHE A 17 -36.80 22.29 36.20
C PHE A 17 -38.06 21.64 35.61
N GLY A 18 -39.25 22.11 35.98
CA GLY A 18 -40.53 21.56 35.52
C GLY A 18 -41.11 22.28 34.28
N SER A 19 -40.52 23.35 33.78
CA SER A 19 -41.06 24.08 32.64
C SER A 19 -40.73 23.41 31.31
N ARG A 20 -41.68 23.40 30.34
CA ARG A 20 -41.45 22.92 28.99
C ARG A 20 -40.22 23.59 28.34
N LEU A 21 -39.99 24.84 28.65
CA LEU A 21 -38.86 25.67 28.19
C LEU A 21 -37.53 25.08 28.63
N TRP A 22 -37.36 24.58 29.83
CA TRP A 22 -36.14 23.94 30.32
C TRP A 22 -35.85 22.62 29.62
N ARG A 23 -36.89 21.85 29.32
CA ARG A 23 -36.77 20.60 28.58
C ARG A 23 -36.36 20.85 27.14
N ASP A 24 -36.91 21.88 26.51
CA ASP A 24 -36.59 22.27 25.15
C ASP A 24 -35.16 22.84 25.07
N LEU A 25 -34.74 23.63 26.04
CA LEU A 25 -33.34 24.10 26.16
C LEU A 25 -32.36 22.96 26.39
N LEU A 26 -32.68 21.96 27.18
CA LEU A 26 -31.87 20.76 27.36
C LEU A 26 -31.71 19.96 26.05
N ILE A 27 -32.80 19.79 25.31
CA ILE A 27 -32.75 19.11 23.99
C ILE A 27 -31.83 19.89 23.03
N VAL A 28 -31.99 21.19 22.95
CA VAL A 28 -31.12 22.04 22.11
C VAL A 28 -29.67 21.96 22.60
N ALA A 29 -29.40 22.02 23.89
CA ALA A 29 -28.05 21.90 24.44
C ALA A 29 -27.41 20.54 24.15
N VAL A 30 -28.18 19.43 24.24
CA VAL A 30 -27.70 18.08 23.90
C VAL A 30 -27.36 17.94 22.41
N ILE A 31 -28.05 18.67 21.54
CA ILE A 31 -27.74 18.69 20.11
C ILE A 31 -26.58 19.65 19.79
N VAL A 32 -26.59 20.84 20.35
CA VAL A 32 -25.62 21.90 20.04
C VAL A 32 -24.26 21.63 20.70
N ALA A 33 -24.23 21.07 21.92
CA ALA A 33 -22.97 20.80 22.61
C ALA A 33 -22.05 19.83 21.84
N PRO A 34 -22.49 18.67 21.33
CA PRO A 34 -21.61 17.80 20.52
C PRO A 34 -21.22 18.43 19.19
N LEU A 35 -22.08 19.23 18.56
CA LEU A 35 -21.73 19.97 17.34
C LEU A 35 -20.67 21.05 17.64
N SER A 36 -20.73 21.68 18.81
CA SER A 36 -19.72 22.66 19.24
C SER A 36 -18.38 22.01 19.59
N LEU A 37 -18.38 20.75 20.08
CA LEU A 37 -17.15 19.99 20.32
C LEU A 37 -16.37 19.72 19.04
N VAL A 38 -17.02 19.68 17.88
CA VAL A 38 -16.32 19.51 16.57
C VAL A 38 -15.38 20.71 16.31
N TYR A 39 -15.69 21.90 16.76
CA TYR A 39 -14.80 23.06 16.64
C TYR A 39 -13.57 23.02 17.56
N LEU A 40 -13.59 22.15 18.58
CA LEU A 40 -12.47 21.95 19.49
C LEU A 40 -11.51 20.83 19.02
N LEU A 41 -11.87 20.10 17.95
CA LEU A 41 -10.97 19.13 17.35
C LEU A 41 -9.75 19.86 16.75
N PRO A 42 -8.53 19.37 17.01
CA PRO A 42 -7.35 19.96 16.41
C PRO A 42 -7.49 19.94 14.89
N THR A 43 -7.27 21.09 14.27
CA THR A 43 -7.25 21.19 12.81
C THR A 43 -6.10 20.39 12.24
N ASP A 44 -6.32 19.68 11.14
CA ASP A 44 -5.26 19.00 10.43
C ASP A 44 -4.26 20.03 9.84
N THR A 45 -3.06 20.08 10.41
CA THR A 45 -1.97 20.97 10.02
C THR A 45 -0.88 20.25 9.22
N SER A 46 -1.08 18.97 8.86
CA SER A 46 -0.06 18.11 8.26
C SER A 46 0.61 18.74 7.03
N LEU A 47 -0.16 19.27 6.09
CA LEU A 47 0.37 19.95 4.91
C LEU A 47 1.13 21.24 5.29
N ALA A 48 0.52 22.06 6.15
CA ALA A 48 1.13 23.34 6.57
C ALA A 48 2.44 23.12 7.34
N GLU A 49 2.56 22.04 8.10
CA GLU A 49 3.79 21.69 8.82
C GLU A 49 4.90 21.27 7.87
N VAL A 50 4.62 20.44 6.86
CA VAL A 50 5.57 20.08 5.80
C VAL A 50 6.05 21.33 5.06
N GLN A 51 5.14 22.21 4.64
CA GLN A 51 5.47 23.45 3.95
C GLN A 51 6.28 24.42 4.82
N ARG A 52 5.93 24.57 6.10
CA ARG A 52 6.67 25.44 7.03
C ARG A 52 8.08 24.93 7.29
N ARG A 53 8.29 23.62 7.41
CA ARG A 53 9.62 23.01 7.57
C ARG A 53 10.43 23.02 6.28
N GLY A 54 9.77 23.14 5.13
CA GLY A 54 10.41 23.09 3.83
C GLY A 54 10.96 21.69 3.46
N VAL A 55 10.53 20.64 4.17
CA VAL A 55 11.02 19.27 3.97
C VAL A 55 9.86 18.28 4.07
N LEU A 56 9.79 17.37 3.11
CA LEU A 56 8.98 16.16 3.14
C LEU A 56 9.89 14.98 3.45
N THR A 57 9.69 14.33 4.61
CA THR A 57 10.46 13.15 4.97
C THR A 57 9.70 11.89 4.57
N ALA A 58 10.33 11.04 3.77
CA ALA A 58 9.78 9.77 3.31
C ALA A 58 10.50 8.58 3.94
N CYS A 59 9.77 7.68 4.59
CA CYS A 59 10.28 6.38 5.01
C CYS A 59 10.19 5.39 3.85
N VAL A 60 11.32 4.77 3.52
CA VAL A 60 11.42 3.81 2.40
C VAL A 60 12.25 2.60 2.82
N PRO A 61 12.09 1.42 2.17
CA PRO A 61 12.95 0.26 2.41
C PRO A 61 14.40 0.54 1.97
N THR A 62 15.32 -0.31 2.40
CA THR A 62 16.71 -0.25 1.93
C THR A 62 16.79 -0.52 0.42
N SER A 63 16.08 -1.54 -0.06
CA SER A 63 16.03 -1.91 -1.47
C SER A 63 14.74 -2.65 -1.78
N TYR A 64 14.10 -2.31 -2.89
CA TYR A 64 12.94 -3.01 -3.46
C TYR A 64 12.85 -2.68 -4.96
N PRO A 65 13.75 -3.23 -5.78
CA PRO A 65 13.77 -2.92 -7.22
C PRO A 65 12.46 -3.33 -7.92
N PRO A 66 12.00 -2.54 -8.87
CA PRO A 66 12.54 -1.29 -9.38
C PRO A 66 12.07 -0.03 -8.63
N LEU A 67 11.32 -0.17 -7.51
CA LEU A 67 10.73 0.95 -6.78
C LEU A 67 11.78 1.75 -6.00
N VAL A 68 12.62 1.05 -5.26
CA VAL A 68 13.75 1.62 -4.51
C VAL A 68 15.01 0.84 -4.88
N MET A 69 16.00 1.52 -5.41
CA MET A 69 17.23 0.90 -5.87
C MET A 69 18.46 1.52 -5.17
N GLU A 70 19.51 0.72 -5.06
CA GLU A 70 20.80 1.19 -4.56
C GLU A 70 21.66 1.71 -5.73
N GLY A 71 22.53 2.66 -5.46
CA GLY A 71 23.45 3.20 -6.46
C GLY A 71 23.02 4.53 -7.07
N ASN A 72 23.39 4.76 -8.33
CA ASN A 72 23.19 6.05 -9.00
C ASN A 72 21.74 6.30 -9.44
N ASP A 73 20.95 5.26 -9.58
CA ASP A 73 19.54 5.34 -9.94
C ASP A 73 18.68 5.00 -8.72
N PRO A 74 17.90 5.94 -8.18
CA PRO A 74 17.21 5.73 -6.92
C PRO A 74 15.96 4.84 -7.03
N GLY A 75 15.44 4.61 -8.23
CA GLY A 75 14.24 3.82 -8.48
C GLY A 75 12.97 4.64 -8.66
N PHE A 76 11.92 3.96 -9.15
CA PHE A 76 10.65 4.56 -9.53
C PHE A 76 9.99 5.37 -8.41
N ASP A 77 9.80 4.77 -7.22
CA ASP A 77 9.13 5.45 -6.10
C ASP A 77 9.92 6.67 -5.61
N ILE A 78 11.24 6.59 -5.61
CA ILE A 78 12.07 7.73 -5.18
C ILE A 78 11.94 8.87 -6.18
N ARG A 79 11.97 8.59 -7.50
CA ARG A 79 11.74 9.62 -8.53
C ARG A 79 10.36 10.26 -8.41
N MET A 80 9.34 9.45 -8.12
CA MET A 80 7.99 9.97 -7.84
C MET A 80 7.97 10.88 -6.61
N LEU A 81 8.63 10.49 -5.52
CA LEU A 81 8.72 11.28 -4.29
C LEU A 81 9.51 12.58 -4.50
N GLU A 82 10.58 12.55 -5.29
CA GLU A 82 11.34 13.75 -5.69
C GLU A 82 10.45 14.76 -6.42
N GLU A 83 9.68 14.29 -7.39
CA GLU A 83 8.77 15.16 -8.15
C GLU A 83 7.59 15.66 -7.30
N ILE A 84 7.06 14.82 -6.42
CA ILE A 84 6.03 15.22 -5.44
C ILE A 84 6.56 16.34 -4.54
N ALA A 85 7.76 16.19 -3.96
CA ALA A 85 8.38 17.19 -3.10
C ALA A 85 8.62 18.51 -3.85
N ARG A 86 9.12 18.42 -5.09
CA ARG A 86 9.30 19.57 -5.97
C ARG A 86 7.99 20.34 -6.20
N ARG A 87 6.87 19.63 -6.44
CA ARG A 87 5.54 20.25 -6.62
C ARG A 87 4.93 20.79 -5.34
N LEU A 88 5.33 20.27 -4.19
CA LEU A 88 5.00 20.85 -2.89
C LEU A 88 5.82 22.10 -2.57
N GLY A 89 6.93 22.34 -3.30
CA GLY A 89 7.88 23.42 -3.01
C GLY A 89 8.76 23.14 -1.81
N VAL A 90 9.07 21.88 -1.53
CA VAL A 90 9.88 21.43 -0.39
C VAL A 90 11.00 20.49 -0.84
N ALA A 91 12.02 20.31 0.00
CA ALA A 91 13.06 19.30 -0.21
C ALA A 91 12.54 17.90 0.17
N LEU A 92 13.01 16.86 -0.54
CA LEU A 92 12.81 15.47 -0.12
C LEU A 92 13.92 15.04 0.82
N GLN A 93 13.56 14.42 1.93
CA GLN A 93 14.50 13.71 2.82
C GLN A 93 14.08 12.25 2.91
N LEU A 94 15.00 11.32 2.63
CA LEU A 94 14.75 9.89 2.76
C LEU A 94 15.19 9.39 4.14
N ASN A 95 14.33 8.63 4.78
CA ASN A 95 14.62 7.87 5.99
C ASN A 95 14.54 6.39 5.64
N VAL A 96 15.68 5.74 5.48
CA VAL A 96 15.76 4.32 5.10
C VAL A 96 15.48 3.45 6.32
N ASN A 97 14.48 2.58 6.19
CA ASN A 97 14.09 1.64 7.24
C ASN A 97 14.02 0.21 6.67
N PRO A 98 14.93 -0.70 7.06
CA PRO A 98 15.01 -2.05 6.53
C PRO A 98 13.80 -2.94 6.89
N ALA A 99 12.96 -2.53 7.83
CA ALA A 99 11.75 -3.27 8.17
C ALA A 99 10.58 -3.02 7.19
N ILE A 100 10.63 -1.93 6.41
CA ILE A 100 9.65 -1.65 5.36
C ILE A 100 9.82 -2.68 4.23
N GLY A 101 8.72 -3.26 3.77
CA GLY A 101 8.73 -4.23 2.68
C GLY A 101 9.11 -5.66 3.08
N GLN A 102 9.51 -5.92 4.34
CA GLN A 102 9.73 -7.29 4.80
C GLN A 102 8.43 -8.09 4.89
N ASP A 103 7.34 -7.43 5.23
CA ASP A 103 5.98 -7.94 5.14
C ASP A 103 5.01 -6.80 4.74
N PHE A 104 3.75 -7.15 4.42
CA PHE A 104 2.75 -6.15 4.02
C PHE A 104 2.00 -5.51 5.20
N ASN A 105 2.39 -5.82 6.44
CA ASN A 105 1.78 -5.25 7.63
C ASN A 105 2.60 -4.06 8.17
N PRO A 106 2.14 -2.81 7.99
CA PRO A 106 2.91 -1.64 8.42
C PRO A 106 3.12 -1.55 9.93
N ARG A 107 2.36 -2.29 10.74
CA ARG A 107 2.56 -2.37 12.19
C ARG A 107 3.90 -3.01 12.58
N ASN A 108 4.43 -3.86 11.71
CA ASN A 108 5.71 -4.55 11.93
C ASN A 108 6.92 -3.71 11.51
N TRP A 109 6.71 -2.62 10.75
CA TRP A 109 7.80 -1.80 10.22
C TRP A 109 8.46 -0.88 11.25
N ARG A 110 7.90 -0.78 12.47
CA ARG A 110 8.45 0.04 13.58
C ARG A 110 8.66 1.50 13.19
N VAL A 111 7.81 2.02 12.33
CA VAL A 111 7.78 3.42 11.90
C VAL A 111 6.80 4.22 12.75
N ASN A 112 7.08 5.50 12.90
CA ASN A 112 6.20 6.44 13.60
C ASN A 112 6.21 7.81 12.92
N ARG A 113 5.25 8.66 13.30
CA ARG A 113 5.05 9.99 12.73
C ARG A 113 6.27 10.92 12.87
N ALA A 114 7.09 10.75 13.90
CA ALA A 114 8.28 11.58 14.10
C ALA A 114 9.41 11.27 13.11
N GLN A 115 9.35 10.11 12.46
CA GLN A 115 10.40 9.66 11.53
C GLN A 115 10.12 10.09 10.09
N CYS A 116 8.87 10.15 9.69
CA CYS A 116 8.48 10.54 8.33
C CYS A 116 6.99 10.91 8.23
N GLU A 117 6.64 11.69 7.24
CA GLU A 117 5.27 12.07 6.89
C GLU A 117 4.64 11.11 5.89
N ILE A 118 5.46 10.54 5.00
CA ILE A 118 5.03 9.63 3.95
C ILE A 118 5.84 8.34 3.97
N LEU A 119 5.20 7.22 3.68
CA LEU A 119 5.83 5.92 3.50
C LEU A 119 5.71 5.53 2.03
N GLY A 120 6.81 5.11 1.43
CA GLY A 120 6.89 4.68 0.03
C GLY A 120 7.72 3.40 -0.12
N GLY A 121 8.02 3.03 -1.36
CA GLY A 121 8.82 1.85 -1.66
C GLY A 121 8.06 0.54 -1.51
N GLY A 122 6.83 0.49 -2.05
CA GLY A 122 6.06 -0.74 -2.11
C GLY A 122 5.03 -0.92 -0.98
N VAL A 123 4.42 0.15 -0.52
CA VAL A 123 3.31 0.09 0.44
C VAL A 123 2.09 -0.55 -0.22
N VAL A 124 1.69 -1.73 0.24
CA VAL A 124 0.51 -2.44 -0.27
C VAL A 124 -0.77 -1.78 0.21
N VAL A 125 -1.66 -1.46 -0.71
CA VAL A 125 -2.97 -0.86 -0.44
C VAL A 125 -3.98 -1.96 -0.11
N SER A 126 -4.01 -2.38 1.16
CA SER A 126 -4.91 -3.42 1.68
C SER A 126 -5.81 -2.91 2.79
N ALA A 127 -6.82 -3.69 3.18
CA ALA A 127 -7.64 -3.39 4.36
C ALA A 127 -6.78 -3.31 5.64
N GLN A 128 -5.76 -4.18 5.76
CA GLN A 128 -4.83 -4.20 6.87
C GLN A 128 -3.99 -2.92 6.91
N THR A 129 -3.42 -2.50 5.78
CA THR A 129 -2.67 -1.24 5.69
C THR A 129 -3.57 -0.05 6.01
N ARG A 130 -4.78 -0.01 5.44
CA ARG A 130 -5.76 1.05 5.71
C ARG A 130 -6.27 1.09 7.13
N SER A 131 -6.12 0.03 7.91
CA SER A 131 -6.43 0.07 9.35
C SER A 131 -5.42 0.89 10.17
N PHE A 132 -4.22 1.07 9.66
CA PHE A 132 -3.11 1.75 10.34
C PHE A 132 -2.70 3.06 9.68
N LEU A 133 -2.70 3.13 8.35
CA LEU A 133 -2.32 4.29 7.54
C LEU A 133 -3.49 4.80 6.71
N GLU A 134 -3.44 6.07 6.33
CA GLU A 134 -4.12 6.53 5.13
C GLU A 134 -3.31 6.06 3.92
N THR A 135 -3.96 5.74 2.81
CA THR A 135 -3.26 5.28 1.60
C THR A 135 -3.64 6.10 0.38
N ILE A 136 -2.68 6.28 -0.52
CA ILE A 136 -2.88 6.76 -1.88
C ILE A 136 -2.41 5.64 -2.80
N SER A 137 -3.30 5.12 -3.64
CA SER A 137 -2.97 4.07 -4.60
C SER A 137 -2.24 4.66 -5.81
N THR A 138 -1.33 3.88 -6.38
CA THR A 138 -0.80 4.07 -7.73
C THR A 138 -1.31 2.94 -8.63
N ASP A 139 -1.01 2.99 -9.93
CA ASP A 139 -1.38 1.92 -10.87
C ASP A 139 -0.44 0.72 -10.80
N VAL A 140 0.67 0.85 -10.08
CA VAL A 140 1.62 -0.25 -9.86
C VAL A 140 1.00 -1.33 -9.01
N GLN A 141 1.13 -2.57 -9.46
CA GLN A 141 0.60 -3.75 -8.77
C GLN A 141 1.70 -4.75 -8.44
N THR A 142 1.50 -5.48 -7.35
CA THR A 142 2.29 -6.64 -6.95
C THR A 142 1.41 -7.88 -6.77
N GLY A 143 2.04 -9.04 -6.86
CA GLY A 143 1.39 -10.34 -6.75
C GLY A 143 2.34 -11.44 -7.24
N TRP A 144 1.88 -12.68 -7.24
CA TRP A 144 2.65 -13.77 -7.81
C TRP A 144 2.66 -13.70 -9.34
N ALA A 145 3.85 -13.73 -9.92
CA ALA A 145 4.05 -13.76 -11.36
C ALA A 145 4.93 -14.92 -11.78
N LEU A 146 4.64 -15.41 -12.96
CA LEU A 146 5.44 -16.40 -13.70
C LEU A 146 6.47 -15.67 -14.54
N VAL A 147 7.68 -16.22 -14.61
CA VAL A 147 8.70 -15.86 -15.59
C VAL A 147 9.15 -17.14 -16.32
N SER A 148 9.12 -17.11 -17.66
CA SER A 148 9.34 -18.31 -18.49
C SER A 148 9.96 -17.96 -19.82
N ARG A 149 10.74 -18.91 -20.38
CA ARG A 149 11.28 -18.84 -21.75
C ARG A 149 10.27 -19.29 -22.80
N ASN A 150 9.25 -20.06 -22.40
CA ASN A 150 8.35 -20.77 -23.32
C ASN A 150 6.94 -20.19 -23.35
N GLY A 151 6.77 -18.93 -22.94
CA GLY A 151 5.47 -18.26 -22.89
C GLY A 151 4.79 -18.35 -21.53
N PRO A 152 3.54 -17.85 -21.41
CA PRO A 152 2.87 -17.65 -20.13
C PRO A 152 2.21 -18.93 -19.58
N ASP A 153 2.10 -19.98 -20.36
CA ASP A 153 1.40 -21.21 -19.97
C ASP A 153 2.33 -22.24 -19.31
N LEU A 154 1.83 -22.92 -18.30
CA LEU A 154 2.55 -23.98 -17.60
C LEU A 154 1.85 -25.32 -17.79
N PRO A 155 2.45 -26.29 -18.51
CA PRO A 155 1.95 -27.66 -18.55
C PRO A 155 2.18 -28.37 -17.21
N ARG A 156 1.41 -29.43 -16.94
CA ARG A 156 1.55 -30.23 -15.70
C ARG A 156 2.94 -30.86 -15.53
N SER A 157 3.61 -31.14 -16.61
CA SER A 157 4.96 -31.72 -16.60
C SER A 157 6.04 -30.67 -16.34
N ALA A 158 5.70 -29.36 -16.24
CA ALA A 158 6.67 -28.31 -16.03
C ALA A 158 7.33 -28.44 -14.66
N ARG A 159 8.64 -28.25 -14.64
CA ARG A 159 9.44 -28.07 -13.42
C ARG A 159 9.47 -26.58 -13.10
N VAL A 160 8.98 -26.23 -11.94
CA VAL A 160 8.85 -24.81 -11.56
C VAL A 160 9.77 -24.49 -10.39
N GLY A 161 10.61 -23.47 -10.56
CA GLY A 161 11.35 -22.85 -9.47
C GLY A 161 10.51 -21.81 -8.77
N ILE A 162 10.52 -21.77 -7.45
CA ILE A 162 9.86 -20.69 -6.68
C ILE A 162 10.90 -19.96 -5.84
N PHE A 163 11.01 -18.67 -6.05
CA PHE A 163 11.66 -17.75 -5.11
C PHE A 163 10.59 -16.94 -4.40
N PRO A 164 10.34 -17.21 -3.10
CA PRO A 164 9.23 -16.58 -2.40
C PRO A 164 9.41 -15.06 -2.16
N GLY A 165 10.62 -14.53 -2.36
CA GLY A 165 10.90 -13.10 -2.22
C GLY A 165 10.61 -12.54 -0.84
N THR A 166 10.18 -11.27 -0.79
CA THR A 166 9.74 -10.59 0.43
C THR A 166 8.47 -11.21 1.01
N GLY A 167 8.29 -11.10 2.33
CA GLY A 167 7.09 -11.56 3.01
C GLY A 167 5.86 -10.72 2.62
N GLY A 168 4.68 -11.36 2.63
CA GLY A 168 3.41 -10.68 2.44
C GLY A 168 2.53 -11.26 1.33
N LEU A 169 3.10 -11.91 0.34
CA LEU A 169 2.33 -12.71 -0.61
C LEU A 169 1.91 -14.05 0.01
N ASP A 170 0.70 -14.48 -0.31
CA ASP A 170 0.14 -15.73 0.24
C ASP A 170 0.81 -16.96 -0.35
N ARG A 171 1.80 -17.48 0.40
CA ARG A 171 2.56 -18.70 0.04
C ARG A 171 1.73 -19.97 0.20
N VAL A 172 0.72 -19.95 1.07
CA VAL A 172 -0.17 -21.09 1.29
C VAL A 172 -1.08 -21.24 0.09
N ALA A 173 -1.69 -20.15 -0.37
CA ALA A 173 -2.49 -20.13 -1.59
C ALA A 173 -1.66 -20.55 -2.81
N LEU A 174 -0.42 -20.04 -2.94
CA LEU A 174 0.49 -20.47 -4.02
C LEU A 174 0.76 -21.97 -3.99
N SER A 175 1.10 -22.52 -2.82
CA SER A 175 1.34 -23.96 -2.66
C SER A 175 0.12 -24.80 -2.98
N ALA A 176 -1.08 -24.33 -2.59
CA ALA A 176 -2.34 -24.98 -2.93
C ALA A 176 -2.58 -24.98 -4.45
N LEU A 177 -2.37 -23.82 -5.09
CA LEU A 177 -2.51 -23.66 -6.54
C LEU A 177 -1.59 -24.63 -7.32
N MET A 178 -0.32 -24.74 -6.92
CA MET A 178 0.63 -25.67 -7.56
C MET A 178 0.19 -27.12 -7.41
N ARG A 179 -0.18 -27.54 -6.19
CA ARG A 179 -0.68 -28.92 -5.94
C ARG A 179 -1.94 -29.24 -6.71
N GLN A 180 -2.91 -28.32 -6.77
CA GLN A 180 -4.17 -28.50 -7.50
C GLN A 180 -3.92 -28.72 -9.00
N ASN A 181 -2.90 -28.09 -9.55
CA ASN A 181 -2.54 -28.21 -10.96
C ASN A 181 -1.49 -29.29 -11.21
N GLY A 182 -1.07 -30.06 -10.20
CA GLY A 182 -0.11 -31.17 -10.33
C GLY A 182 1.30 -30.72 -10.74
N ILE A 183 1.67 -29.47 -10.46
CA ILE A 183 2.96 -28.87 -10.83
C ILE A 183 4.00 -29.18 -9.75
N ALA A 184 5.13 -29.75 -10.16
CA ALA A 184 6.28 -30.00 -9.29
C ALA A 184 7.05 -28.69 -9.06
N VAL A 185 7.34 -28.38 -7.79
CA VAL A 185 8.01 -27.14 -7.43
C VAL A 185 9.32 -27.37 -6.68
N SER A 186 10.31 -26.50 -6.92
CA SER A 186 11.57 -26.44 -6.20
C SER A 186 11.75 -25.05 -5.60
N LEU A 187 12.05 -24.95 -4.30
CA LEU A 187 12.33 -23.67 -3.67
C LEU A 187 13.76 -23.25 -3.96
N LEU A 188 13.93 -21.99 -4.36
CA LEU A 188 15.22 -21.38 -4.67
C LEU A 188 15.55 -20.25 -3.67
N PRO A 189 16.82 -20.07 -3.31
CA PRO A 189 17.21 -19.18 -2.22
C PRO A 189 17.23 -17.70 -2.60
N SER A 190 17.28 -17.38 -3.90
CA SER A 190 17.39 -16.01 -4.37
C SER A 190 16.84 -15.82 -5.78
N ALA A 191 16.59 -14.57 -6.18
CA ALA A 191 16.19 -14.23 -7.54
C ALA A 191 17.29 -14.63 -8.55
N ALA A 192 18.57 -14.45 -8.22
CA ALA A 192 19.68 -14.87 -9.07
C ALA A 192 19.73 -16.40 -9.24
N ALA A 193 19.42 -17.18 -8.18
CA ALA A 193 19.34 -18.63 -8.30
C ALA A 193 18.13 -19.05 -9.16
N LEU A 194 17.01 -18.32 -9.09
CA LEU A 194 15.84 -18.56 -9.94
C LEU A 194 16.18 -18.28 -11.41
N GLU A 195 16.80 -17.11 -11.69
CA GLU A 195 17.26 -16.72 -13.02
C GLU A 195 18.21 -17.77 -13.62
N ALA A 196 19.25 -18.17 -12.87
CA ALA A 196 20.21 -19.19 -13.30
C ALA A 196 19.55 -20.54 -13.57
N ALA A 197 18.57 -20.97 -12.75
CA ALA A 197 17.85 -22.21 -12.93
C ALA A 197 16.99 -22.22 -14.20
N ILE A 198 16.36 -21.10 -14.55
CA ILE A 198 15.62 -20.93 -15.81
C ILE A 198 16.58 -20.91 -17.00
N ALA A 199 17.66 -20.12 -16.90
CA ALA A 199 18.63 -19.98 -17.96
C ALA A 199 19.31 -21.31 -18.33
N SER A 200 19.66 -22.14 -17.34
CA SER A 200 20.25 -23.46 -17.54
C SER A 200 19.25 -24.53 -17.97
N GLY A 201 17.95 -24.26 -17.92
CA GLY A 201 16.90 -25.28 -18.16
C GLY A 201 16.74 -26.29 -17.01
N ALA A 202 17.28 -26.00 -15.82
CA ALA A 202 17.03 -26.82 -14.64
C ALA A 202 15.55 -26.76 -14.21
N VAL A 203 14.93 -25.61 -14.42
CA VAL A 203 13.48 -25.43 -14.34
C VAL A 203 12.96 -24.84 -15.65
N ASP A 204 11.71 -25.11 -15.98
CA ASP A 204 11.07 -24.66 -17.22
C ASP A 204 10.48 -23.25 -17.06
N ALA A 205 10.15 -22.88 -15.81
CA ALA A 205 9.67 -21.56 -15.44
C ALA A 205 9.97 -21.23 -13.98
N GLY A 206 9.91 -19.96 -13.65
CA GLY A 206 10.04 -19.42 -12.31
C GLY A 206 8.78 -18.74 -11.82
N ILE A 207 8.50 -18.82 -10.54
CA ILE A 207 7.47 -18.02 -9.87
C ILE A 207 8.13 -17.19 -8.78
N THR A 208 7.86 -15.89 -8.81
CA THR A 208 8.31 -14.96 -7.79
C THR A 208 7.34 -13.78 -7.72
N GLU A 209 7.63 -12.81 -6.87
CA GLU A 209 6.90 -11.55 -6.82
C GLU A 209 7.07 -10.78 -8.16
N SER A 210 6.02 -10.11 -8.60
CA SER A 210 5.93 -9.55 -9.96
C SER A 210 7.01 -8.54 -10.31
N LEU A 211 7.44 -7.69 -9.38
CA LEU A 211 8.51 -6.74 -9.63
C LEU A 211 9.87 -7.46 -9.76
N GLY A 212 10.08 -8.49 -8.95
CA GLY A 212 11.24 -9.37 -9.07
C GLY A 212 11.25 -10.14 -10.40
N ALA A 213 10.09 -10.66 -10.84
CA ALA A 213 9.95 -11.31 -12.14
C ALA A 213 10.29 -10.37 -13.30
N ARG A 214 9.84 -9.11 -13.24
CA ARG A 214 10.19 -8.06 -14.22
C ARG A 214 11.68 -7.72 -14.18
N GLY A 215 12.27 -7.70 -12.98
CA GLY A 215 13.72 -7.52 -12.81
C GLY A 215 14.52 -8.58 -13.56
N ILE A 216 14.13 -9.85 -13.44
CA ILE A 216 14.73 -10.96 -14.18
C ILE A 216 14.52 -10.78 -15.71
N ALA A 217 13.30 -10.47 -16.14
CA ALA A 217 13.00 -10.31 -17.57
C ALA A 217 13.74 -9.12 -18.23
N ARG A 218 14.13 -8.11 -17.48
CA ARG A 218 14.95 -7.00 -18.02
C ARG A 218 16.32 -7.47 -18.54
N THR A 219 16.90 -8.50 -17.93
CA THR A 219 18.17 -9.11 -18.38
C THR A 219 17.96 -10.15 -19.47
N HIS A 220 16.70 -10.58 -19.68
CA HIS A 220 16.29 -11.58 -20.66
C HIS A 220 15.05 -11.12 -21.42
N PRO A 221 15.18 -10.23 -22.42
CA PRO A 221 14.02 -9.65 -23.11
C PRO A 221 13.15 -10.64 -23.89
N ASP A 222 13.67 -11.82 -24.14
CA ASP A 222 12.97 -12.96 -24.77
C ASP A 222 12.11 -13.77 -23.78
N TRP A 223 12.22 -13.51 -22.47
CA TRP A 223 11.43 -14.21 -21.46
C TRP A 223 10.10 -13.50 -21.23
N THR A 224 9.07 -14.32 -21.05
CA THR A 224 7.71 -13.83 -20.77
C THR A 224 7.50 -13.69 -19.28
N VAL A 225 6.89 -12.60 -18.86
CA VAL A 225 6.36 -12.40 -17.51
C VAL A 225 4.84 -12.35 -17.57
N ALA A 226 4.18 -13.14 -16.74
CA ALA A 226 2.72 -13.16 -16.66
C ALA A 226 2.24 -13.28 -15.22
N TRP A 227 1.09 -12.68 -14.92
CA TRP A 227 0.42 -12.90 -13.64
C TRP A 227 -0.01 -14.37 -13.52
N LEU A 228 0.10 -14.92 -12.32
CA LEU A 228 -0.61 -16.17 -12.04
C LEU A 228 -2.12 -15.94 -12.12
N PRO A 229 -2.91 -16.92 -12.63
CA PRO A 229 -4.36 -16.81 -12.72
C PRO A 229 -5.01 -16.84 -11.34
N ALA A 230 -6.31 -16.57 -11.30
CA ALA A 230 -7.10 -16.75 -10.08
C ALA A 230 -6.94 -18.17 -9.51
N PRO A 231 -6.91 -18.33 -8.17
CA PRO A 231 -7.25 -17.34 -7.15
C PRO A 231 -6.09 -16.47 -6.64
N SER A 232 -4.97 -16.37 -7.37
CA SER A 232 -3.82 -15.57 -6.96
C SER A 232 -4.19 -14.09 -6.80
N ALA A 233 -4.02 -13.56 -5.60
CA ALA A 233 -4.34 -12.18 -5.29
C ALA A 233 -3.31 -11.21 -5.89
N ARG A 234 -3.80 -10.06 -6.37
CA ARG A 234 -3.00 -8.91 -6.76
C ARG A 234 -3.28 -7.77 -5.81
N TYR A 235 -2.27 -6.99 -5.53
CA TYR A 235 -2.34 -5.87 -4.61
C TYR A 235 -1.88 -4.61 -5.30
N ALA A 236 -2.66 -3.54 -5.23
CA ALA A 236 -2.18 -2.23 -5.63
C ALA A 236 -1.09 -1.76 -4.67
N LEU A 237 -0.06 -1.13 -5.18
CA LEU A 237 0.95 -0.42 -4.42
C LEU A 237 0.62 1.06 -4.35
N GLY A 238 1.29 1.77 -3.47
CA GLY A 238 1.09 3.21 -3.31
C GLY A 238 1.85 3.78 -2.14
N TYR A 239 1.34 4.88 -1.63
CA TYR A 239 1.95 5.61 -0.52
C TYR A 239 1.08 5.51 0.73
N GLY A 240 1.76 5.42 1.88
CA GLY A 240 1.14 5.47 3.20
C GLY A 240 1.34 6.84 3.85
N LEU A 241 0.32 7.35 4.55
CA LEU A 241 0.38 8.53 5.39
C LEU A 241 -0.21 8.20 6.76
N TRP A 242 0.05 9.03 7.75
CA TRP A 242 -0.51 8.81 9.08
C TRP A 242 -2.00 9.11 9.11
N LYS A 243 -2.72 8.37 9.95
CA LYS A 243 -4.14 8.64 10.19
C LYS A 243 -4.34 10.07 10.66
N GLY A 244 -5.27 10.78 10.02
CA GLY A 244 -5.56 12.18 10.30
C GLY A 244 -4.84 13.19 9.42
N ASP A 245 -3.80 12.81 8.65
CA ASP A 245 -3.08 13.70 7.73
C ASP A 245 -3.85 13.89 6.40
N LEU A 246 -5.09 14.29 6.51
CA LEU A 246 -6.00 14.36 5.35
C LEU A 246 -5.68 15.50 4.39
N MET A 247 -5.18 16.65 4.91
CA MET A 247 -4.80 17.78 4.05
C MET A 247 -3.57 17.44 3.22
N LEU A 248 -2.56 16.82 3.85
CA LEU A 248 -1.39 16.32 3.13
C LEU A 248 -1.80 15.26 2.10
N LYS A 249 -2.60 14.27 2.50
CA LYS A 249 -3.12 13.22 1.61
C LYS A 249 -3.82 13.79 0.38
N ARG A 250 -4.74 14.75 0.57
CA ARG A 250 -5.49 15.38 -0.54
C ARG A 250 -4.55 16.10 -1.51
N ARG A 251 -3.57 16.82 -0.96
CA ARG A 251 -2.59 17.54 -1.80
C ARG A 251 -1.71 16.58 -2.59
N LEU A 252 -1.23 15.51 -1.97
CA LEU A 252 -0.43 14.48 -2.64
C LEU A 252 -1.24 13.74 -3.71
N ALA A 253 -2.48 13.35 -3.43
CA ALA A 253 -3.36 12.72 -4.40
C ALA A 253 -3.63 13.64 -5.62
N ALA A 254 -3.79 14.94 -5.39
CA ALA A 254 -3.94 15.91 -6.49
C ALA A 254 -2.66 15.98 -7.34
N ILE A 255 -1.48 16.04 -6.71
CA ILE A 255 -0.19 16.04 -7.43
C ILE A 255 -0.01 14.77 -8.25
N LEU A 256 -0.32 13.59 -7.67
CA LEU A 256 -0.23 12.32 -8.39
C LEU A 256 -1.16 12.30 -9.61
N GLY A 257 -2.41 12.73 -9.46
CA GLY A 257 -3.34 12.83 -10.60
C GLY A 257 -2.88 13.84 -11.66
N ASP A 258 -2.15 14.89 -11.30
CA ASP A 258 -1.53 15.80 -12.25
C ASP A 258 -0.38 15.10 -13.01
N LEU A 259 0.48 14.37 -12.30
CA LEU A 259 1.61 13.61 -12.88
C LEU A 259 1.14 12.52 -13.84
N GLU A 260 0.04 11.82 -13.51
CA GLU A 260 -0.59 10.84 -14.39
C GLU A 260 -1.08 11.51 -15.69
N ARG A 261 -1.81 12.62 -15.57
CA ARG A 261 -2.35 13.35 -16.75
C ARG A 261 -1.27 13.96 -17.63
N GLU A 262 -0.14 14.33 -17.08
CA GLU A 262 1.00 14.89 -17.81
C GLU A 262 1.88 13.82 -18.47
N GLY A 263 1.62 12.53 -18.20
CA GLY A 263 2.41 11.42 -18.73
C GLY A 263 3.69 11.09 -17.95
N PHE A 264 4.01 11.83 -16.88
CA PHE A 264 5.22 11.61 -16.09
C PHE A 264 5.29 10.21 -15.48
N VAL A 265 4.13 9.70 -15.01
CA VAL A 265 4.06 8.35 -14.42
C VAL A 265 4.34 7.29 -15.48
N SER A 266 3.71 7.38 -16.66
CA SER A 266 3.89 6.41 -17.76
C SER A 266 5.32 6.42 -18.33
N ASP A 267 5.97 7.58 -18.35
CA ASP A 267 7.37 7.68 -18.75
C ASP A 267 8.30 6.96 -17.76
N LEU A 268 8.05 7.14 -16.45
CA LEU A 268 8.78 6.42 -15.41
C LEU A 268 8.49 4.91 -15.44
N GLU A 269 7.23 4.51 -15.62
CA GLU A 269 6.87 3.09 -15.73
C GLU A 269 7.62 2.43 -16.89
N THR A 270 7.72 3.13 -18.02
CA THR A 270 8.50 2.67 -19.17
C THR A 270 9.99 2.60 -18.85
N GLN A 271 10.54 3.62 -18.24
CA GLN A 271 11.97 3.68 -17.85
C GLN A 271 12.35 2.54 -16.90
N TYR A 272 11.47 2.21 -15.94
CA TYR A 272 11.74 1.20 -14.91
C TYR A 272 11.20 -0.19 -15.28
N GLY A 273 10.56 -0.35 -16.45
CA GLY A 273 10.02 -1.63 -16.91
C GLY A 273 8.80 -2.09 -16.10
N ILE A 274 8.02 -1.15 -15.53
CA ILE A 274 6.78 -1.42 -14.80
C ILE A 274 5.59 -1.40 -15.79
N LEU A 275 5.75 -2.08 -16.91
CA LEU A 275 4.70 -2.16 -17.94
C LEU A 275 3.61 -3.17 -17.53
N PRO A 276 2.38 -3.02 -18.01
CA PRO A 276 1.33 -4.02 -17.81
C PRO A 276 1.80 -5.41 -18.28
N ILE A 277 1.47 -6.44 -17.52
CA ILE A 277 1.73 -7.84 -17.89
C ILE A 277 0.41 -8.60 -17.99
N GLU A 278 0.37 -9.57 -18.90
CA GLU A 278 -0.79 -10.41 -19.12
C GLU A 278 -0.97 -11.42 -17.97
N THR A 279 -2.16 -12.03 -17.91
CA THR A 279 -2.40 -13.16 -17.00
C THR A 279 -2.17 -14.44 -17.75
N ALA A 280 -1.45 -15.39 -17.13
CA ALA A 280 -1.30 -16.73 -17.66
C ALA A 280 -2.68 -17.38 -17.90
N ALA A 281 -2.89 -17.94 -19.07
CA ALA A 281 -4.19 -18.46 -19.46
C ALA A 281 -4.45 -19.81 -18.77
N ALA A 282 -3.42 -20.65 -18.59
CA ALA A 282 -3.56 -21.98 -18.00
C ALA A 282 -2.36 -22.35 -17.11
N LEU A 283 -2.65 -23.00 -16.00
CA LEU A 283 -1.68 -23.74 -15.20
C LEU A 283 -2.08 -25.22 -15.19
N GLY A 284 -1.12 -26.11 -15.47
CA GLY A 284 -1.37 -27.55 -15.47
C GLY A 284 -2.26 -28.03 -16.62
N GLY A 285 -2.39 -27.26 -17.69
CA GLY A 285 -3.04 -27.71 -18.94
C GLY A 285 -2.24 -28.79 -19.66
N GLU A 286 -2.86 -29.53 -20.59
CA GLU A 286 -2.10 -30.35 -21.52
C GLU A 286 -1.20 -29.45 -22.36
N ALA A 287 0.07 -29.86 -22.54
CA ALA A 287 0.98 -29.15 -23.41
C ALA A 287 0.34 -29.05 -24.80
N LYS A 288 0.19 -27.80 -25.30
CA LYS A 288 -0.26 -27.58 -26.66
C LYS A 288 0.77 -28.29 -27.55
N ALA A 289 0.36 -29.32 -28.28
CA ALA A 289 1.22 -30.01 -29.24
C ALA A 289 1.80 -29.02 -30.24
N PRO A 290 3.08 -29.13 -30.64
CA PRO A 290 3.75 -28.19 -31.52
C PRO A 290 3.09 -28.10 -32.90
#